data_08d7d1dfac9ebf87cc944d6d57f8e67b
#
_entry.id   08d7d1dfac9ebf87cc944d6d57f8e67b
#
_cell.length_a   1.000
_cell.length_b   1.000
_cell.length_c   1.000
_cell.angle_alpha   90.00
_cell.angle_beta   90.00
_cell.angle_gamma   90.00
#
_symmetry.space_group_name_H-M   'P 1'
#
loop_
_entity.id
_entity.type
_entity.pdbx_description
1 polymer ?
#
loop_
_entity_poly.entity_id
_entity_poly.type
_entity_poly.pdbx_seq_one_letter_code
_entity_poly.pdbx_strand_id
1 'polypeptide(L)'
;VQLPQFIRLTFPAARPNFVRAGLAALILSSVLLGACKNAYADTQQVPTLSSYVTDLTGTLDGGQVSLLSNRLRAFEDSTSNQVVVLMVSSIGDQPIENYSLQVAEKNKIGVKGRDNGVLLLVVKDERKMRIEVGYGLEGALPDALSGIIIRREIAPRFRDGDYFDGISAGVDAIMLATQGEYKADQKKPRNHVGNVFPFIILFFVIFTFIRNIFRPRRRILGGFGPMMWGGGWGGGRGGGFGGGGGFGGFSGGGGSFGGGGASGGW
;
A
#
# COMPACT_ATOMS: atom_id res chain seq x y z
N VAL A 1 -7.28 61.46 79.30
CA VAL A 1 -6.47 60.64 78.40
C VAL A 1 -7.35 59.56 77.80
N GLN A 2 -7.77 59.79 76.56
CA GLN A 2 -8.64 58.85 75.81
C GLN A 2 -7.73 57.82 75.10
N LEU A 3 -7.99 56.49 75.25
CA LEU A 3 -7.37 55.42 74.54
C LEU A 3 -8.02 55.20 73.14
N PRO A 4 -7.24 54.92 72.06
CA PRO A 4 -7.78 54.75 70.73
C PRO A 4 -8.49 53.39 70.57
N GLN A 5 -9.59 53.39 69.83
CA GLN A 5 -10.39 52.24 69.45
C GLN A 5 -9.65 51.31 68.49
N PHE A 6 -9.48 50.07 68.88
CA PHE A 6 -8.94 49.02 67.97
C PHE A 6 -9.94 48.69 66.86
N ILE A 7 -9.51 48.91 65.62
CA ILE A 7 -10.22 48.52 64.40
C ILE A 7 -10.19 46.96 64.34
N ARG A 8 -11.34 46.31 64.57
CA ARG A 8 -11.49 44.87 64.28
C ARG A 8 -11.67 44.68 62.80
N LEU A 9 -10.64 44.15 62.12
CA LEU A 9 -10.72 43.62 60.77
C LEU A 9 -11.52 42.33 60.83
N THR A 10 -12.78 42.36 60.42
CA THR A 10 -13.61 41.17 60.17
C THR A 10 -13.29 40.66 58.77
N PHE A 11 -12.59 39.54 58.68
CA PHE A 11 -12.44 38.81 57.40
C PHE A 11 -13.78 38.15 57.08
N PRO A 12 -14.28 38.28 55.84
CA PRO A 12 -15.51 37.60 55.44
C PRO A 12 -15.22 36.10 55.43
N ALA A 13 -16.03 35.30 56.11
CA ALA A 13 -15.99 33.85 56.11
C ALA A 13 -16.12 33.33 54.67
N ALA A 14 -15.10 32.62 54.18
CA ALA A 14 -15.09 32.02 52.85
C ALA A 14 -16.33 31.12 52.74
N ARG A 15 -17.19 31.40 51.75
CA ARG A 15 -18.42 30.63 51.53
C ARG A 15 -18.03 29.21 51.13
N PRO A 16 -18.59 28.15 51.75
CA PRO A 16 -18.20 26.74 51.54
C PRO A 16 -18.42 26.24 50.11
N ASN A 17 -19.09 27.01 49.28
CA ASN A 17 -19.44 26.64 47.92
C ASN A 17 -18.24 26.67 46.93
N PHE A 18 -17.19 27.49 47.20
CA PHE A 18 -16.03 27.55 46.32
C PHE A 18 -15.12 26.31 46.46
N VAL A 19 -15.02 25.74 47.66
CA VAL A 19 -14.24 24.53 47.90
C VAL A 19 -14.90 23.32 47.23
N ARG A 20 -16.23 23.24 47.29
CA ARG A 20 -17.00 22.17 46.62
C ARG A 20 -16.95 22.27 45.10
N ALA A 21 -16.98 23.48 44.53
CA ALA A 21 -16.84 23.70 43.10
C ALA A 21 -15.43 23.34 42.59
N GLY A 22 -14.38 23.68 43.35
CA GLY A 22 -13.01 23.30 43.00
C GLY A 22 -12.75 21.79 43.04
N LEU A 23 -13.34 21.09 44.04
CA LEU A 23 -13.22 19.63 44.13
C LEU A 23 -13.99 18.92 43.01
N ALA A 24 -15.16 19.41 42.62
CA ALA A 24 -15.93 18.87 41.49
C ALA A 24 -15.19 19.07 40.16
N ALA A 25 -14.55 20.22 39.93
CA ALA A 25 -13.77 20.49 38.74
C ALA A 25 -12.53 19.60 38.66
N LEU A 26 -11.86 19.31 39.77
CA LEU A 26 -10.72 18.40 39.85
C LEU A 26 -11.11 16.94 39.53
N ILE A 27 -12.24 16.49 40.03
CA ILE A 27 -12.77 15.14 39.77
C ILE A 27 -13.19 15.02 38.29
N LEU A 28 -13.85 16.04 37.73
CA LEU A 28 -14.25 16.07 36.33
C LEU A 28 -13.02 16.06 35.39
N SER A 29 -11.98 16.80 35.72
CA SER A 29 -10.71 16.83 35.01
C SER A 29 -9.98 15.48 35.04
N SER A 30 -9.99 14.78 36.19
CA SER A 30 -9.37 13.46 36.29
C SER A 30 -10.14 12.37 35.54
N VAL A 31 -11.45 12.47 35.46
CA VAL A 31 -12.30 11.55 34.66
C VAL A 31 -12.07 11.80 33.17
N LEU A 32 -11.92 13.06 32.71
CA LEU A 32 -11.62 13.41 31.33
C LEU A 32 -10.23 12.95 30.91
N LEU A 33 -9.22 13.06 31.77
CA LEU A 33 -7.88 12.55 31.51
C LEU A 33 -7.82 11.01 31.50
N GLY A 34 -8.67 10.35 32.28
CA GLY A 34 -8.80 8.89 32.29
C GLY A 34 -9.45 8.32 31.03
N ALA A 35 -10.41 9.05 30.44
CA ALA A 35 -11.08 8.64 29.21
C ALA A 35 -10.16 8.71 27.97
N CYS A 36 -9.16 9.59 27.94
CA CYS A 36 -8.20 9.68 26.84
C CYS A 36 -7.17 8.54 26.82
N LYS A 37 -7.02 7.76 27.88
CA LYS A 37 -6.03 6.66 27.93
C LYS A 37 -6.44 5.41 27.17
N ASN A 38 -7.70 5.26 26.80
CA ASN A 38 -8.20 4.07 26.06
C ASN A 38 -8.26 4.27 24.53
N ALA A 39 -7.79 5.40 24.01
CA ALA A 39 -7.68 5.65 22.58
C ALA A 39 -6.30 5.22 21.99
N TYR A 40 -5.48 4.49 22.76
CA TYR A 40 -4.21 3.99 22.27
C TYR A 40 -4.40 2.64 21.58
N ALA A 41 -4.27 2.73 20.26
CA ALA A 41 -3.84 1.65 19.37
C ALA A 41 -4.52 0.30 19.67
N ASP A 42 -5.66 0.10 19.06
CA ASP A 42 -6.02 -1.24 18.58
C ASP A 42 -4.93 -1.66 17.59
N THR A 43 -3.81 -2.12 18.14
CA THR A 43 -2.77 -2.80 17.37
C THR A 43 -3.44 -4.08 16.93
N GLN A 44 -3.99 -4.06 15.71
CA GLN A 44 -4.68 -5.20 15.13
C GLN A 44 -3.80 -6.43 15.30
N GLN A 45 -4.20 -7.31 16.20
CA GLN A 45 -3.39 -8.49 16.55
C GLN A 45 -3.25 -9.34 15.29
N VAL A 46 -2.01 -9.65 14.94
CA VAL A 46 -1.71 -10.58 13.87
C VAL A 46 -2.43 -11.90 14.13
N PRO A 47 -3.31 -12.38 13.24
CA PRO A 47 -4.07 -13.59 13.46
C PRO A 47 -3.18 -14.84 13.42
N THR A 48 -3.63 -15.89 14.09
CA THR A 48 -3.07 -17.23 13.91
C THR A 48 -3.87 -17.92 12.82
N LEU A 49 -3.19 -18.38 11.78
CA LEU A 49 -3.80 -19.04 10.64
C LEU A 49 -3.95 -20.54 10.94
N SER A 50 -5.14 -21.08 10.73
CA SER A 50 -5.44 -22.49 10.90
C SER A 50 -5.69 -23.22 9.58
N SER A 51 -5.72 -22.49 8.46
CA SER A 51 -6.01 -22.99 7.12
C SER A 51 -5.17 -22.24 6.08
N TYR A 52 -5.05 -22.82 4.88
CA TYR A 52 -4.41 -22.16 3.73
C TYR A 52 -5.14 -20.89 3.29
N VAL A 53 -6.45 -20.84 3.50
CA VAL A 53 -7.25 -19.65 3.25
C VAL A 53 -7.98 -19.28 4.54
N THR A 54 -7.71 -18.09 5.02
CA THR A 54 -8.36 -17.52 6.21
C THR A 54 -9.02 -16.21 5.80
N ASP A 55 -10.34 -16.19 5.80
CA ASP A 55 -11.14 -14.98 5.56
C ASP A 55 -11.80 -14.53 6.87
N LEU A 56 -11.31 -13.42 7.41
CA LEU A 56 -11.86 -12.79 8.63
C LEU A 56 -12.90 -11.72 8.30
N THR A 57 -13.16 -11.50 7.00
CA THR A 57 -14.11 -10.48 6.52
C THR A 57 -15.49 -11.05 6.18
N GLY A 58 -15.59 -12.38 6.08
CA GLY A 58 -16.81 -13.03 5.63
C GLY A 58 -17.17 -12.72 4.17
N THR A 59 -16.19 -12.37 3.34
CA THR A 59 -16.40 -12.04 1.93
C THR A 59 -16.56 -13.29 1.08
N LEU A 60 -15.82 -14.36 1.44
CA LEU A 60 -15.90 -15.65 0.78
C LEU A 60 -16.88 -16.57 1.50
N ASP A 61 -17.65 -17.34 0.77
CA ASP A 61 -18.46 -18.39 1.38
C ASP A 61 -17.61 -19.62 1.76
N GLY A 62 -18.18 -20.48 2.61
CA GLY A 62 -17.46 -21.66 3.11
C GLY A 62 -17.05 -22.65 2.01
N GLY A 63 -17.80 -22.72 0.91
CA GLY A 63 -17.47 -23.54 -0.26
C GLY A 63 -16.25 -22.99 -1.01
N GLN A 64 -16.21 -21.68 -1.21
CA GLN A 64 -15.10 -20.96 -1.84
C GLN A 64 -13.80 -21.10 -1.04
N VAL A 65 -13.88 -20.90 0.29
CA VAL A 65 -12.73 -21.10 1.20
C VAL A 65 -12.22 -22.54 1.13
N SER A 66 -13.12 -23.53 1.15
CA SER A 66 -12.77 -24.94 1.09
C SER A 66 -12.15 -25.31 -0.25
N LEU A 67 -12.68 -24.81 -1.36
CA LEU A 67 -12.17 -25.04 -2.71
C LEU A 67 -10.73 -24.54 -2.86
N LEU A 68 -10.50 -23.29 -2.48
CA LEU A 68 -9.16 -22.67 -2.53
C LEU A 68 -8.18 -23.38 -1.59
N SER A 69 -8.62 -23.70 -0.36
CA SER A 69 -7.76 -24.39 0.63
C SER A 69 -7.31 -25.77 0.15
N ASN A 70 -8.24 -26.56 -0.42
CA ASN A 70 -7.91 -27.88 -0.98
C ASN A 70 -6.94 -27.78 -2.16
N ARG A 71 -7.10 -26.77 -3.00
CA ARG A 71 -6.21 -26.51 -4.13
C ARG A 71 -4.81 -26.13 -3.67
N LEU A 72 -4.69 -25.25 -2.68
CA LEU A 72 -3.41 -24.83 -2.13
C LEU A 72 -2.70 -25.96 -1.39
N ARG A 73 -3.44 -26.82 -0.70
CA ARG A 73 -2.90 -28.05 -0.10
C ARG A 73 -2.34 -28.99 -1.16
N ALA A 74 -3.11 -29.28 -2.21
CA ALA A 74 -2.64 -30.15 -3.30
C ALA A 74 -1.40 -29.59 -4.00
N PHE A 75 -1.31 -28.27 -4.11
CA PHE A 75 -0.13 -27.59 -4.64
C PHE A 75 1.09 -27.79 -3.73
N GLU A 76 0.97 -27.59 -2.41
CA GLU A 76 2.05 -27.85 -1.46
C GLU A 76 2.47 -29.31 -1.47
N ASP A 77 1.53 -30.26 -1.49
CA ASP A 77 1.80 -31.70 -1.55
C ASP A 77 2.64 -32.09 -2.78
N SER A 78 2.42 -31.39 -3.91
CA SER A 78 3.10 -31.69 -5.18
C SER A 78 4.43 -30.96 -5.36
N THR A 79 4.58 -29.75 -4.81
CA THR A 79 5.74 -28.87 -5.07
C THR A 79 6.58 -28.58 -3.84
N SER A 80 6.03 -28.84 -2.66
CA SER A 80 6.53 -28.40 -1.34
C SER A 80 6.51 -26.88 -1.15
N ASN A 81 6.02 -26.09 -2.10
CA ASN A 81 5.88 -24.63 -1.94
C ASN A 81 4.56 -24.34 -1.25
N GLN A 82 4.60 -23.50 -0.23
CA GLN A 82 3.42 -23.17 0.57
C GLN A 82 2.88 -21.81 0.17
N VAL A 83 1.63 -21.77 -0.29
CA VAL A 83 0.91 -20.52 -0.59
C VAL A 83 -0.27 -20.41 0.37
N VAL A 84 -0.40 -19.23 1.00
CA VAL A 84 -1.43 -18.94 2.01
C VAL A 84 -2.14 -17.64 1.66
N VAL A 85 -3.44 -17.60 1.90
CA VAL A 85 -4.27 -16.39 1.68
C VAL A 85 -4.86 -15.95 3.01
N LEU A 86 -4.71 -14.67 3.32
CA LEU A 86 -5.34 -14.02 4.46
C LEU A 86 -6.14 -12.81 4.00
N MET A 87 -7.42 -12.77 4.34
CA MET A 87 -8.26 -11.58 4.21
C MET A 87 -8.58 -11.01 5.59
N VAL A 88 -8.32 -9.72 5.76
CA VAL A 88 -8.66 -8.95 6.95
C VAL A 88 -9.45 -7.71 6.56
N SER A 89 -10.29 -7.20 7.48
CA SER A 89 -11.02 -5.96 7.23
C SER A 89 -10.08 -4.76 7.21
N SER A 90 -9.27 -4.61 8.23
CA SER A 90 -8.35 -3.49 8.40
C SER A 90 -7.07 -3.92 9.10
N ILE A 91 -6.00 -3.16 8.88
CA ILE A 91 -4.71 -3.29 9.59
C ILE A 91 -4.36 -2.02 10.38
N GLY A 92 -5.28 -1.05 10.42
CA GLY A 92 -5.08 0.25 11.06
C GLY A 92 -3.98 1.05 10.38
N ASP A 93 -3.19 1.76 11.18
CA ASP A 93 -2.11 2.63 10.67
C ASP A 93 -0.81 1.89 10.34
N GLN A 94 -0.81 0.54 10.39
CA GLN A 94 0.40 -0.23 10.09
C GLN A 94 0.70 -0.24 8.59
N PRO A 95 1.97 -0.09 8.17
CA PRO A 95 2.38 -0.39 6.80
C PRO A 95 2.06 -1.85 6.46
N ILE A 96 1.47 -2.08 5.29
CA ILE A 96 1.05 -3.42 4.86
C ILE A 96 2.25 -4.38 4.75
N GLU A 97 3.42 -3.85 4.43
CA GLU A 97 4.68 -4.58 4.37
C GLU A 97 5.06 -5.17 5.74
N ASN A 98 4.99 -4.35 6.78
CA ASN A 98 5.30 -4.79 8.14
C ASN A 98 4.27 -5.79 8.65
N TYR A 99 2.99 -5.55 8.37
CA TYR A 99 1.92 -6.46 8.80
C TYR A 99 2.02 -7.82 8.10
N SER A 100 2.24 -7.85 6.78
CA SER A 100 2.40 -9.10 6.01
C SER A 100 3.59 -9.92 6.50
N LEU A 101 4.71 -9.26 6.76
CA LEU A 101 5.90 -9.91 7.30
C LEU A 101 5.62 -10.54 8.68
N GLN A 102 4.99 -9.80 9.59
CA GLN A 102 4.59 -10.31 10.91
C GLN A 102 3.64 -11.50 10.81
N VAL A 103 2.68 -11.47 9.87
CA VAL A 103 1.77 -12.60 9.62
C VAL A 103 2.56 -13.81 9.15
N ALA A 104 3.45 -13.64 8.18
CA ALA A 104 4.24 -14.73 7.62
C ALA A 104 5.16 -15.37 8.67
N GLU A 105 5.85 -14.55 9.47
CA GLU A 105 6.75 -15.02 10.54
C GLU A 105 5.99 -15.69 11.69
N LYS A 106 4.92 -15.06 12.20
CA LYS A 106 4.12 -15.62 13.30
C LYS A 106 3.54 -16.99 12.95
N ASN A 107 3.06 -17.13 11.71
CA ASN A 107 2.44 -18.36 11.24
C ASN A 107 3.45 -19.33 10.60
N LYS A 108 4.73 -18.97 10.58
CA LYS A 108 5.82 -19.82 10.09
C LYS A 108 5.55 -20.34 8.67
N ILE A 109 5.05 -19.48 7.79
CA ILE A 109 4.72 -19.84 6.42
C ILE A 109 5.98 -20.30 5.67
N GLY A 110 5.88 -21.39 4.92
CA GLY A 110 7.01 -22.04 4.26
C GLY A 110 7.81 -22.98 5.16
N VAL A 111 8.75 -23.70 4.57
CA VAL A 111 9.57 -24.71 5.23
C VAL A 111 10.91 -24.10 5.63
N LYS A 112 11.32 -24.33 6.88
CA LYS A 112 12.61 -23.88 7.40
C LYS A 112 13.78 -24.32 6.52
N GLY A 113 14.62 -23.35 6.11
CA GLY A 113 15.81 -23.59 5.29
C GLY A 113 15.51 -23.78 3.80
N ARG A 114 14.24 -23.82 3.40
CA ARG A 114 13.79 -23.72 2.01
C ARG A 114 13.21 -22.35 1.71
N ASP A 115 12.65 -21.70 2.72
CA ASP A 115 12.07 -20.35 2.67
C ASP A 115 11.07 -20.16 1.50
N ASN A 116 10.29 -21.24 1.25
CA ASN A 116 9.45 -21.44 0.08
C ASN A 116 7.97 -21.13 0.38
N GLY A 117 7.74 -20.12 1.16
CA GLY A 117 6.42 -19.63 1.51
C GLY A 117 6.01 -18.39 0.70
N VAL A 118 4.71 -18.27 0.41
CA VAL A 118 4.08 -17.06 -0.15
C VAL A 118 2.82 -16.74 0.62
N LEU A 119 2.64 -15.47 1.00
CA LEU A 119 1.42 -14.97 1.60
C LEU A 119 0.75 -13.96 0.65
N LEU A 120 -0.49 -14.23 0.26
CA LEU A 120 -1.37 -13.22 -0.32
C LEU A 120 -2.22 -12.59 0.79
N LEU A 121 -1.89 -11.37 1.17
CA LEU A 121 -2.64 -10.58 2.13
C LEU A 121 -3.59 -9.63 1.40
N VAL A 122 -4.86 -9.62 1.80
CA VAL A 122 -5.89 -8.70 1.31
C VAL A 122 -6.47 -7.93 2.48
N VAL A 123 -6.38 -6.61 2.43
CA VAL A 123 -6.94 -5.67 3.41
C VAL A 123 -8.12 -4.97 2.77
N LYS A 124 -9.33 -5.41 3.12
CA LYS A 124 -10.54 -5.08 2.35
C LYS A 124 -10.93 -3.61 2.44
N ASP A 125 -10.97 -3.06 3.65
CA ASP A 125 -11.50 -1.70 3.87
C ASP A 125 -10.54 -0.62 3.33
N GLU A 126 -9.23 -0.85 3.43
CA GLU A 126 -8.23 0.05 2.83
C GLU A 126 -7.99 -0.21 1.34
N ARG A 127 -8.63 -1.24 0.75
CA ARG A 127 -8.44 -1.66 -0.63
C ARG A 127 -6.97 -1.87 -1.00
N LYS A 128 -6.25 -2.53 -0.10
CA LYS A 128 -4.83 -2.83 -0.28
C LYS A 128 -4.61 -4.34 -0.32
N MET A 129 -3.61 -4.75 -1.05
CA MET A 129 -3.17 -6.14 -1.06
C MET A 129 -1.66 -6.21 -1.17
N ARG A 130 -1.09 -7.32 -0.69
CA ARG A 130 0.32 -7.60 -0.79
C ARG A 130 0.57 -9.09 -1.04
N ILE A 131 1.50 -9.37 -1.91
CA ILE A 131 2.11 -10.67 -2.05
C ILE A 131 3.46 -10.59 -1.34
N GLU A 132 3.61 -11.33 -0.24
CA GLU A 132 4.86 -11.47 0.51
C GLU A 132 5.51 -12.77 0.10
N VAL A 133 6.79 -12.75 -0.25
CA VAL A 133 7.51 -13.88 -0.84
C VAL A 133 8.70 -14.25 0.03
N GLY A 134 8.81 -15.53 0.37
CA GLY A 134 9.96 -16.06 1.07
C GLY A 134 11.20 -16.13 0.18
N TYR A 135 12.39 -16.02 0.77
CA TYR A 135 13.67 -15.95 0.07
C TYR A 135 13.90 -17.05 -0.97
N GLY A 136 13.43 -18.27 -0.67
CA GLY A 136 13.59 -19.40 -1.58
C GLY A 136 12.80 -19.29 -2.88
N LEU A 137 11.81 -18.40 -2.94
CA LEU A 137 10.96 -18.20 -4.10
C LEU A 137 11.19 -16.87 -4.82
N GLU A 138 12.04 -15.97 -4.31
CA GLU A 138 12.31 -14.68 -4.95
C GLU A 138 12.83 -14.81 -6.39
N GLY A 139 13.58 -15.87 -6.68
CA GLY A 139 14.04 -16.16 -8.03
C GLY A 139 12.93 -16.52 -9.01
N ALA A 140 11.87 -17.18 -8.54
CA ALA A 140 10.73 -17.62 -9.35
C ALA A 140 9.59 -16.57 -9.34
N LEU A 141 9.40 -15.88 -8.23
CA LEU A 141 8.38 -14.86 -8.00
C LEU A 141 9.01 -13.55 -7.49
N PRO A 142 9.78 -12.85 -8.33
CA PRO A 142 10.38 -11.57 -7.96
C PRO A 142 9.32 -10.47 -7.79
N ASP A 143 9.68 -9.38 -7.13
CA ASP A 143 8.80 -8.23 -6.84
C ASP A 143 8.08 -7.70 -8.08
N ALA A 144 8.81 -7.59 -9.19
CA ALA A 144 8.25 -7.12 -10.45
C ALA A 144 7.10 -8.02 -10.94
N LEU A 145 7.25 -9.34 -10.81
CA LEU A 145 6.24 -10.32 -11.21
C LEU A 145 5.06 -10.31 -10.24
N SER A 146 5.33 -10.28 -8.93
CA SER A 146 4.30 -10.11 -7.90
C SER A 146 3.44 -8.86 -8.16
N GLY A 147 4.07 -7.74 -8.52
CA GLY A 147 3.36 -6.51 -8.90
C GLY A 147 2.55 -6.65 -10.20
N ILE A 148 3.00 -7.45 -11.16
CA ILE A 148 2.24 -7.75 -12.39
C ILE A 148 0.99 -8.58 -12.04
N ILE A 149 1.13 -9.62 -11.23
CA ILE A 149 0.03 -10.46 -10.78
C ILE A 149 -1.04 -9.61 -10.08
N ILE A 150 -0.64 -8.79 -9.13
CA ILE A 150 -1.56 -7.86 -8.44
C ILE A 150 -2.33 -7.00 -9.45
N ARG A 151 -1.64 -6.33 -10.35
CA ARG A 151 -2.25 -5.36 -11.27
C ARG A 151 -3.09 -6.00 -12.37
N ARG A 152 -2.75 -7.20 -12.83
CA ARG A 152 -3.41 -7.83 -13.99
C ARG A 152 -4.43 -8.88 -13.61
N GLU A 153 -4.13 -9.66 -12.58
CA GLU A 153 -4.97 -10.79 -12.22
C GLU A 153 -5.95 -10.46 -11.09
N ILE A 154 -5.49 -9.75 -10.04
CA ILE A 154 -6.30 -9.55 -8.85
C ILE A 154 -7.09 -8.23 -8.90
N ALA A 155 -6.39 -7.11 -9.04
CA ALA A 155 -6.98 -5.78 -8.89
C ALA A 155 -8.17 -5.49 -9.84
N PRO A 156 -8.19 -5.91 -11.11
CA PRO A 156 -9.36 -5.67 -11.97
C PRO A 156 -10.62 -6.33 -11.43
N ARG A 157 -10.53 -7.60 -11.01
CA ARG A 157 -11.66 -8.37 -10.48
C ARG A 157 -12.17 -7.79 -9.15
N PHE A 158 -11.26 -7.34 -8.30
CA PHE A 158 -11.62 -6.69 -7.03
C PHE A 158 -12.34 -5.34 -7.24
N ARG A 159 -12.00 -4.59 -8.31
CA ARG A 159 -12.75 -3.37 -8.70
C ARG A 159 -14.18 -3.67 -9.10
N ASP A 160 -14.38 -4.83 -9.74
CA ASP A 160 -15.70 -5.30 -10.16
C ASP A 160 -16.49 -5.95 -8.99
N GLY A 161 -15.84 -6.10 -7.81
CA GLY A 161 -16.44 -6.73 -6.63
C GLY A 161 -16.25 -8.25 -6.56
N ASP A 162 -15.62 -8.84 -7.56
CA ASP A 162 -15.43 -10.29 -7.72
C ASP A 162 -14.20 -10.77 -6.93
N TYR A 163 -14.30 -10.76 -5.60
CA TYR A 163 -13.19 -11.11 -4.71
C TYR A 163 -12.73 -12.55 -4.86
N PHE A 164 -13.66 -13.50 -4.97
CA PHE A 164 -13.31 -14.92 -5.14
C PHE A 164 -12.52 -15.15 -6.43
N ASP A 165 -13.00 -14.62 -7.55
CA ASP A 165 -12.34 -14.78 -8.84
C ASP A 165 -10.98 -14.06 -8.87
N GLY A 166 -10.87 -12.92 -8.20
CA GLY A 166 -9.61 -12.20 -8.06
C GLY A 166 -8.57 -12.99 -7.25
N ILE A 167 -8.97 -13.57 -6.11
CA ILE A 167 -8.09 -14.41 -5.30
C ILE A 167 -7.72 -15.69 -6.06
N SER A 168 -8.68 -16.36 -6.69
CA SER A 168 -8.43 -17.57 -7.46
C SER A 168 -7.43 -17.31 -8.60
N ALA A 169 -7.63 -16.25 -9.38
CA ALA A 169 -6.71 -15.91 -10.47
C ALA A 169 -5.31 -15.51 -9.95
N GLY A 170 -5.24 -14.79 -8.83
CA GLY A 170 -3.99 -14.44 -8.19
C GLY A 170 -3.22 -15.66 -7.69
N VAL A 171 -3.92 -16.58 -7.02
CA VAL A 171 -3.36 -17.86 -6.55
C VAL A 171 -2.84 -18.68 -7.72
N ASP A 172 -3.61 -18.79 -8.82
CA ASP A 172 -3.18 -19.51 -10.02
C ASP A 172 -1.91 -18.93 -10.61
N ALA A 173 -1.85 -17.61 -10.73
CA ALA A 173 -0.69 -16.92 -11.24
C ALA A 173 0.54 -17.11 -10.33
N ILE A 174 0.35 -17.08 -9.00
CA ILE A 174 1.42 -17.35 -8.02
C ILE A 174 1.93 -18.79 -8.16
N MET A 175 1.03 -19.76 -8.22
CA MET A 175 1.40 -21.18 -8.38
C MET A 175 2.19 -21.42 -9.67
N LEU A 176 1.73 -20.87 -10.80
CA LEU A 176 2.44 -20.97 -12.08
C LEU A 176 3.80 -20.26 -12.04
N ALA A 177 3.89 -19.10 -11.40
CA ALA A 177 5.14 -18.36 -11.26
C ALA A 177 6.17 -19.14 -10.46
N THR A 178 5.78 -19.74 -9.34
CA THR A 178 6.67 -20.54 -8.48
C THR A 178 7.13 -21.85 -9.14
N GLN A 179 6.43 -22.30 -10.17
CA GLN A 179 6.85 -23.44 -11.03
C GLN A 179 7.69 -23.00 -12.25
N GLY A 180 7.88 -21.69 -12.43
CA GLY A 180 8.58 -21.14 -13.61
C GLY A 180 7.75 -21.12 -14.89
N GLU A 181 6.45 -21.40 -14.81
CA GLU A 181 5.54 -21.54 -15.95
C GLU A 181 4.72 -20.27 -16.25
N TYR A 182 4.69 -19.31 -15.34
CA TYR A 182 3.92 -18.07 -15.55
C TYR A 182 4.55 -17.21 -16.63
N LYS A 183 3.88 -17.11 -17.76
CA LYS A 183 4.18 -16.16 -18.82
C LYS A 183 3.23 -14.99 -18.68
N ALA A 184 3.70 -13.88 -18.11
CA ALA A 184 2.96 -12.63 -18.18
C ALA A 184 2.72 -12.33 -19.67
N ASP A 185 1.47 -12.45 -20.12
CA ASP A 185 1.09 -12.03 -21.46
C ASP A 185 1.51 -10.58 -21.61
N GLN A 186 2.59 -10.36 -22.38
CA GLN A 186 3.03 -9.03 -22.75
C GLN A 186 2.03 -8.45 -23.75
N LYS A 187 0.77 -8.30 -23.32
CA LYS A 187 -0.09 -7.32 -23.98
C LYS A 187 0.64 -6.00 -23.79
N LYS A 188 1.38 -5.59 -24.87
CA LYS A 188 1.92 -4.24 -24.99
C LYS A 188 0.87 -3.30 -24.40
N PRO A 189 1.26 -2.39 -23.48
CA PRO A 189 0.31 -1.40 -23.01
C PRO A 189 -0.33 -0.82 -24.27
N ARG A 190 -1.64 -0.96 -24.41
CA ARG A 190 -2.38 -0.16 -25.36
C ARG A 190 -2.17 1.25 -24.88
N ASN A 191 -1.13 1.89 -25.41
CA ASN A 191 -1.01 3.31 -25.32
C ASN A 191 -2.25 3.88 -26.00
N HIS A 192 -3.30 4.07 -25.24
CA HIS A 192 -4.35 5.02 -25.54
C HIS A 192 -3.80 6.45 -25.34
N VAL A 193 -2.61 6.69 -25.82
CA VAL A 193 -2.29 7.98 -26.37
C VAL A 193 -3.07 7.97 -27.68
N GLY A 194 -4.37 8.25 -27.56
CA GLY A 194 -5.18 8.52 -28.73
C GLY A 194 -4.34 9.43 -29.58
N ASN A 195 -4.25 9.09 -30.84
CA ASN A 195 -3.36 9.69 -31.82
C ASN A 195 -3.65 11.20 -31.88
N VAL A 196 -3.28 11.94 -30.83
CA VAL A 196 -3.44 13.40 -30.71
C VAL A 196 -2.42 14.11 -31.61
N PHE A 197 -1.40 13.40 -32.08
CA PHE A 197 -0.38 13.93 -32.98
C PHE A 197 -0.98 14.52 -34.27
N PRO A 198 -1.89 13.84 -35.01
CA PRO A 198 -2.51 14.44 -36.18
C PRO A 198 -3.38 15.65 -35.85
N PHE A 199 -4.02 15.69 -34.69
CA PHE A 199 -4.81 16.85 -34.29
C PHE A 199 -3.92 18.04 -33.90
N ILE A 200 -2.77 17.81 -33.32
CA ILE A 200 -1.77 18.86 -33.06
C ILE A 200 -1.22 19.42 -34.37
N ILE A 201 -0.88 18.55 -35.32
CA ILE A 201 -0.42 19.00 -36.66
C ILE A 201 -1.53 19.77 -37.38
N LEU A 202 -2.77 19.27 -37.38
CA LEU A 202 -3.90 19.93 -37.97
C LEU A 202 -4.14 21.32 -37.33
N PHE A 203 -4.06 21.41 -36.01
CA PHE A 203 -4.16 22.68 -35.28
C PHE A 203 -3.07 23.68 -35.71
N PHE A 204 -1.82 23.25 -35.83
CA PHE A 204 -0.72 24.11 -36.31
C PHE A 204 -0.92 24.54 -37.77
N VAL A 205 -1.40 23.66 -38.64
CA VAL A 205 -1.69 24.00 -40.03
C VAL A 205 -2.82 25.03 -40.10
N ILE A 206 -3.91 24.81 -39.40
CA ILE A 206 -5.03 25.75 -39.36
C ILE A 206 -4.59 27.10 -38.74
N PHE A 207 -3.83 27.08 -37.66
CA PHE A 207 -3.31 28.27 -37.00
C PHE A 207 -2.40 29.10 -37.91
N THR A 208 -1.50 28.42 -38.65
CA THR A 208 -0.63 29.11 -39.60
C THR A 208 -1.40 29.66 -40.82
N PHE A 209 -2.45 28.94 -41.25
CA PHE A 209 -3.33 29.39 -42.35
C PHE A 209 -4.14 30.64 -41.94
N ILE A 210 -4.75 30.63 -40.75
CA ILE A 210 -5.50 31.78 -40.19
C ILE A 210 -4.54 32.97 -39.99
N ARG A 211 -3.36 32.74 -39.46
CA ARG A 211 -2.35 33.80 -39.26
C ARG A 211 -1.87 34.40 -40.60
N ASN A 212 -1.88 33.62 -41.68
CA ASN A 212 -1.49 34.10 -43.00
C ASN A 212 -2.62 34.93 -43.68
N ILE A 213 -3.89 34.61 -43.40
CA ILE A 213 -5.06 35.37 -43.92
C ILE A 213 -5.12 36.76 -43.24
N PHE A 214 -4.81 36.86 -41.95
CA PHE A 214 -4.90 38.13 -41.20
C PHE A 214 -3.60 38.95 -41.19
N ARG A 215 -2.58 38.60 -41.97
CA ARG A 215 -1.39 39.42 -42.15
C ARG A 215 -1.70 40.55 -43.10
N PRO A 216 -1.68 41.85 -42.65
CA PRO A 216 -1.73 42.97 -43.56
C PRO A 216 -0.47 42.90 -44.45
N ARG A 217 -0.66 42.93 -45.77
CA ARG A 217 0.43 43.03 -46.73
C ARG A 217 1.25 44.30 -46.48
N ARG A 218 2.30 44.22 -45.68
CA ARG A 218 3.37 45.18 -45.70
C ARG A 218 4.44 44.63 -46.63
N ARG A 219 4.56 45.27 -47.80
CA ARG A 219 5.71 45.16 -48.65
C ARG A 219 6.92 45.68 -47.88
N ILE A 220 7.84 44.81 -47.56
CA ILE A 220 9.23 45.22 -47.26
C ILE A 220 10.13 44.37 -48.10
N LEU A 221 10.77 45.08 -49.00
CA LEU A 221 11.87 44.66 -49.84
C LEU A 221 13.12 44.47 -48.94
N GLY A 222 13.88 43.42 -49.18
CA GLY A 222 15.29 43.42 -48.80
C GLY A 222 15.70 42.47 -47.68
N GLY A 223 16.65 41.62 -47.95
CA GLY A 223 17.56 41.09 -46.98
C GLY A 223 17.75 39.57 -46.99
N PHE A 224 18.65 39.16 -47.84
CA PHE A 224 19.38 37.90 -47.80
C PHE A 224 20.01 37.64 -46.43
N GLY A 225 20.01 36.37 -46.02
CA GLY A 225 20.92 35.87 -45.00
C GLY A 225 20.62 34.43 -44.56
N PRO A 226 21.38 33.45 -45.03
CA PRO A 226 21.31 32.10 -44.45
C PRO A 226 22.38 31.98 -43.35
N MET A 227 22.01 31.49 -42.21
CA MET A 227 22.94 30.92 -41.23
C MET A 227 22.17 29.82 -40.53
N MET A 228 22.44 28.57 -40.87
CA MET A 228 23.51 27.67 -40.44
C MET A 228 23.66 27.55 -38.92
N TRP A 229 23.22 26.40 -38.46
CA TRP A 229 23.98 25.39 -37.72
C TRP A 229 24.50 25.73 -36.31
N GLY A 230 24.16 24.82 -35.42
CA GLY A 230 24.83 24.53 -34.18
C GLY A 230 23.85 23.67 -33.34
N GLY A 231 23.93 22.41 -33.19
CA GLY A 231 25.09 21.59 -32.86
C GLY A 231 25.23 21.58 -31.33
N GLY A 232 24.58 20.65 -30.65
CA GLY A 232 24.73 20.55 -29.21
C GLY A 232 24.09 19.29 -28.67
N TRP A 233 24.71 18.15 -28.90
CA TRP A 233 24.50 16.95 -28.13
C TRP A 233 25.24 17.09 -26.81
N GLY A 234 24.51 17.14 -25.70
CA GLY A 234 25.03 17.08 -24.36
C GLY A 234 24.50 15.84 -23.69
N GLY A 235 25.32 14.82 -23.56
CA GLY A 235 25.09 13.64 -22.75
C GLY A 235 25.12 14.00 -21.30
N GLY A 236 24.12 13.53 -20.55
CA GLY A 236 24.01 13.54 -19.11
C GLY A 236 23.91 12.14 -18.57
N ARG A 237 25.04 11.57 -18.23
CA ARG A 237 25.18 10.47 -17.28
C ARG A 237 24.79 10.97 -15.91
N GLY A 238 24.13 10.14 -15.17
CA GLY A 238 23.97 10.31 -13.73
C GLY A 238 22.87 9.41 -13.29
N GLY A 239 23.00 8.57 -12.41
CA GLY A 239 23.69 8.30 -11.23
C GLY A 239 22.97 7.17 -10.57
N GLY A 240 23.71 6.10 -10.25
CA GLY A 240 23.21 4.99 -9.47
C GLY A 240 22.79 5.44 -8.09
N PHE A 241 21.68 4.91 -7.62
CA PHE A 241 21.36 4.87 -6.21
C PHE A 241 21.54 3.43 -5.75
N GLY A 242 22.74 3.15 -5.26
CA GLY A 242 22.98 2.08 -4.33
C GLY A 242 22.62 2.60 -2.96
N GLY A 243 21.75 1.90 -2.26
CA GLY A 243 21.40 2.11 -0.88
C GLY A 243 21.14 0.77 -0.25
N GLY A 244 22.18 0.04 0.05
CA GLY A 244 22.14 -1.12 0.92
C GLY A 244 21.92 -0.67 2.35
N GLY A 245 20.79 -1.08 2.95
CA GLY A 245 20.53 -1.04 4.37
C GLY A 245 20.22 -2.45 4.82
N GLY A 246 21.24 -3.20 5.20
CA GLY A 246 21.08 -4.48 5.85
C GLY A 246 20.52 -4.25 7.25
N PHE A 247 19.35 -4.82 7.54
CA PHE A 247 18.87 -5.05 8.89
C PHE A 247 18.94 -6.55 9.18
N GLY A 248 19.62 -6.87 10.30
CA GLY A 248 19.92 -8.22 10.72
C GLY A 248 18.68 -9.12 10.79
N GLY A 249 18.80 -10.30 10.21
CA GLY A 249 17.79 -11.32 10.18
C GLY A 249 17.45 -11.85 11.58
N PHE A 250 16.16 -11.94 11.87
CA PHE A 250 15.61 -12.68 13.00
C PHE A 250 15.37 -14.13 12.57
N SER A 251 16.03 -15.07 13.22
CA SER A 251 15.92 -16.50 12.94
C SER A 251 14.81 -17.10 13.80
N GLY A 252 13.60 -17.13 13.28
CA GLY A 252 12.49 -17.95 13.84
C GLY A 252 12.38 -19.27 13.07
N GLY A 253 11.88 -20.31 13.70
CA GLY A 253 11.87 -21.70 13.16
C GLY A 253 10.96 -21.99 11.96
N GLY A 254 10.63 -20.99 11.11
CA GLY A 254 9.90 -21.10 9.86
C GLY A 254 10.71 -20.52 8.70
N GLY A 255 10.11 -20.44 7.52
CA GLY A 255 10.74 -19.80 6.37
C GLY A 255 11.11 -18.36 6.67
N SER A 256 12.27 -17.91 6.19
CA SER A 256 12.71 -16.53 6.33
C SER A 256 12.09 -15.69 5.21
N PHE A 257 11.54 -14.54 5.59
CA PHE A 257 11.03 -13.54 4.66
C PHE A 257 11.91 -12.31 4.73
N GLY A 258 12.26 -11.74 3.58
CA GLY A 258 13.12 -10.57 3.49
C GLY A 258 12.38 -9.29 3.11
N GLY A 259 11.04 -9.33 3.12
CA GLY A 259 10.24 -8.25 2.59
C GLY A 259 10.17 -8.26 1.06
N GLY A 260 10.59 -9.35 0.40
CA GLY A 260 10.37 -9.57 -1.03
C GLY A 260 8.89 -9.66 -1.36
N GLY A 261 8.51 -9.26 -2.58
CA GLY A 261 7.13 -9.23 -3.02
C GLY A 261 6.66 -7.85 -3.47
N ALA A 262 5.36 -7.65 -3.56
CA ALA A 262 4.80 -6.38 -4.02
C ALA A 262 3.49 -6.03 -3.32
N SER A 263 3.25 -4.73 -3.16
CA SER A 263 1.98 -4.18 -2.68
C SER A 263 1.22 -3.51 -3.81
N GLY A 264 -0.10 -3.46 -3.70
CA GLY A 264 -0.98 -2.75 -4.62
C GLY A 264 -2.34 -2.49 -4.03
N GLY A 265 -3.17 -1.77 -4.78
CA GLY A 265 -4.54 -1.44 -4.42
C GLY A 265 -5.51 -1.59 -5.60
N TRP A 266 -6.82 -1.51 -5.33
CA TRP A 266 -7.88 -1.58 -6.32
C TRP A 266 -9.00 -0.55 -6.11
#